data_7a06a3f18be6a938b155c05304e8956e
#
_entry.id   7a06a3f18be6a938b155c05304e8956e
#
_cell.length_a   1.000
_cell.length_b   1.000
_cell.length_c   1.000
_cell.angle_alpha   90.00
_cell.angle_beta   90.00
_cell.angle_gamma   90.00
#
_symmetry.space_group_name_H-M   'P 1'
#
loop_
_entity.id
_entity.type
_entity.pdbx_description
1 polymer ?
#
loop_
_entity_poly.entity_id
_entity_poly.type
_entity_poly.pdbx_seq_one_letter_code
_entity_poly.pdbx_strand_id
1 'polypeptide(L)'
;MKTLISFDVDMTLLDHATYKIPDSAMEAIEALRKNHFIVLATGRDMDTYYSRQYRDQIQADAIIHSNGTKITVGDQVLYESVLPRELLERVLHFADEHDLAIGMTSGDDDYYIHPEHVTEHDIRRWGESGRQYKDPWKLLDMKVRTLAYIGVPEGAKLLEQEFPELKCPLFAGLEGADVIAKESSKANGLKILCEYFHIPVSETYAFGDSMNDLEILQEAGTGIAMGNAVPKL
;
A
#
# COMPACT_ATOMS: atom_id res chain seq x y z
N MET A 1 9.56 -16.01 -23.90
CA MET A 1 9.84 -14.76 -23.12
C MET A 1 9.09 -14.90 -21.81
N LYS A 2 9.63 -14.50 -20.65
CA LYS A 2 8.87 -14.51 -19.41
C LYS A 2 7.78 -13.43 -19.47
N THR A 3 6.59 -13.70 -18.95
CA THR A 3 5.55 -12.71 -18.71
C THR A 3 5.63 -12.21 -17.27
N LEU A 4 4.79 -11.28 -16.86
CA LEU A 4 4.79 -10.72 -15.52
C LEU A 4 3.46 -11.02 -14.82
N ILE A 5 3.52 -11.52 -13.59
CA ILE A 5 2.33 -11.75 -12.77
C ILE A 5 2.46 -10.94 -11.47
N SER A 6 1.53 -10.06 -11.23
CA SER A 6 1.43 -9.29 -10.00
C SER A 6 0.32 -9.83 -9.09
N PHE A 7 0.63 -9.91 -7.82
CA PHE A 7 -0.31 -10.29 -6.77
C PHE A 7 -0.40 -9.17 -5.74
N ASP A 8 -1.63 -8.80 -5.39
CA ASP A 8 -1.83 -8.13 -4.12
C ASP A 8 -1.52 -9.08 -2.95
N VAL A 9 -1.33 -8.54 -1.76
CA VAL A 9 -0.95 -9.31 -0.57
C VAL A 9 -2.18 -9.60 0.29
N ASP A 10 -2.80 -8.56 0.81
CA ASP A 10 -3.86 -8.67 1.81
C ASP A 10 -5.16 -9.19 1.18
N MET A 11 -5.73 -10.29 1.71
CA MET A 11 -6.93 -10.92 1.19
C MET A 11 -6.80 -11.49 -0.25
N THR A 12 -5.61 -11.40 -0.85
CA THR A 12 -5.26 -12.03 -2.13
C THR A 12 -4.32 -13.22 -1.90
N LEU A 13 -3.11 -12.99 -1.40
CA LEU A 13 -2.18 -14.06 -0.98
C LEU A 13 -2.27 -14.35 0.51
N LEU A 14 -2.48 -13.33 1.34
CA LEU A 14 -2.52 -13.40 2.79
C LEU A 14 -3.95 -13.55 3.29
N ASP A 15 -4.23 -14.68 3.96
CA ASP A 15 -5.50 -14.88 4.65
C ASP A 15 -5.51 -14.12 5.98
N HIS A 16 -6.43 -13.17 6.15
CA HIS A 16 -6.57 -12.37 7.37
C HIS A 16 -7.21 -13.14 8.56
N ALA A 17 -7.78 -14.32 8.33
CA ALA A 17 -8.27 -15.17 9.43
C ALA A 17 -7.12 -15.87 10.15
N THR A 18 -6.06 -16.20 9.42
CA THR A 18 -4.90 -16.93 9.93
C THR A 18 -3.62 -16.13 9.96
N TYR A 19 -3.57 -14.99 9.24
CA TYR A 19 -2.38 -14.20 8.94
C TYR A 19 -1.24 -15.05 8.33
N LYS A 20 -1.61 -16.00 7.48
CA LYS A 20 -0.69 -16.90 6.77
C LYS A 20 -0.98 -16.89 5.28
N ILE A 21 0.07 -17.11 4.49
CA ILE A 21 -0.05 -17.42 3.07
C ILE A 21 -0.26 -18.93 2.97
N PRO A 22 -1.35 -19.41 2.35
CA PRO A 22 -1.61 -20.84 2.21
C PRO A 22 -0.49 -21.56 1.44
N ASP A 23 -0.19 -22.80 1.82
CA ASP A 23 0.82 -23.62 1.13
C ASP A 23 0.51 -23.77 -0.36
N SER A 24 -0.78 -23.91 -0.73
CA SER A 24 -1.21 -23.97 -2.12
C SER A 24 -0.88 -22.71 -2.94
N ALA A 25 -0.92 -21.52 -2.32
CA ALA A 25 -0.51 -20.29 -2.97
C ALA A 25 1.01 -20.26 -3.18
N MET A 26 1.79 -20.71 -2.20
CA MET A 26 3.24 -20.83 -2.35
C MET A 26 3.64 -21.84 -3.43
N GLU A 27 2.99 -23.00 -3.48
CA GLU A 27 3.21 -24.01 -4.53
C GLU A 27 2.90 -23.43 -5.92
N ALA A 28 1.80 -22.67 -6.06
CA ALA A 28 1.45 -22.01 -7.32
C ALA A 28 2.49 -20.96 -7.73
N ILE A 29 2.93 -20.10 -6.80
CA ILE A 29 3.99 -19.10 -7.04
C ILE A 29 5.27 -19.78 -7.52
N GLU A 30 5.70 -20.87 -6.87
CA GLU A 30 6.91 -21.59 -7.27
C GLU A 30 6.78 -22.24 -8.67
N ALA A 31 5.59 -22.71 -9.02
CA ALA A 31 5.34 -23.23 -10.36
C ALA A 31 5.39 -22.11 -11.44
N LEU A 32 4.79 -20.94 -11.12
CA LEU A 32 4.73 -19.78 -12.02
C LEU A 32 6.11 -19.15 -12.25
N ARG A 33 6.97 -19.11 -11.24
CA ARG A 33 8.31 -18.50 -11.27
C ARG A 33 9.19 -19.03 -12.40
N LYS A 34 8.92 -20.25 -12.88
CA LYS A 34 9.66 -20.87 -13.99
C LYS A 34 9.53 -20.08 -15.30
N ASN A 35 8.35 -19.52 -15.54
CA ASN A 35 8.00 -18.87 -16.81
C ASN A 35 7.57 -17.41 -16.66
N HIS A 36 7.46 -16.89 -15.42
CA HIS A 36 6.96 -15.56 -15.13
C HIS A 36 7.88 -14.84 -14.15
N PHE A 37 7.88 -13.52 -14.21
CA PHE A 37 8.35 -12.67 -13.10
C PHE A 37 7.23 -12.52 -12.09
N ILE A 38 7.53 -12.75 -10.83
CA ILE A 38 6.58 -12.63 -9.72
C ILE A 38 6.73 -11.25 -9.11
N VAL A 39 5.63 -10.51 -9.04
CA VAL A 39 5.56 -9.16 -8.49
C VAL A 39 4.57 -9.12 -7.33
N LEU A 40 4.93 -8.46 -6.24
CA LEU A 40 3.97 -8.04 -5.21
C LEU A 40 3.51 -6.61 -5.51
N ALA A 41 2.20 -6.35 -5.46
CA ALA A 41 1.61 -5.02 -5.64
C ALA A 41 0.68 -4.72 -4.46
N THR A 42 1.16 -4.01 -3.45
CA THR A 42 0.48 -3.93 -2.15
C THR A 42 0.41 -2.51 -1.59
N GLY A 43 -0.59 -2.26 -0.72
CA GLY A 43 -0.65 -1.07 0.13
C GLY A 43 0.43 -1.06 1.23
N ARG A 44 1.01 -2.22 1.55
CA ARG A 44 2.06 -2.31 2.57
C ARG A 44 3.40 -1.76 2.09
N ASP A 45 4.18 -1.16 2.99
CA ASP A 45 5.63 -1.08 2.82
C ASP A 45 6.24 -2.42 3.27
N MET A 46 6.70 -3.20 2.30
CA MET A 46 7.23 -4.56 2.54
C MET A 46 8.58 -4.58 3.25
N ASP A 47 9.19 -3.41 3.52
CA ASP A 47 10.43 -3.30 4.30
C ASP A 47 10.18 -3.12 5.80
N THR A 48 8.92 -2.89 6.22
CA THR A 48 8.55 -2.79 7.63
C THR A 48 8.66 -4.12 8.36
N TYR A 49 8.89 -4.07 9.67
CA TYR A 49 9.12 -5.27 10.49
C TYR A 49 7.95 -6.27 10.42
N TYR A 50 6.70 -5.79 10.36
CA TYR A 50 5.49 -6.63 10.31
C TYR A 50 5.17 -7.18 8.91
N SER A 51 5.78 -6.63 7.84
CA SER A 51 5.57 -7.08 6.45
C SER A 51 6.74 -7.90 5.92
N ARG A 52 7.95 -7.70 6.46
CA ARG A 52 9.18 -8.32 5.97
C ARG A 52 9.10 -9.84 5.91
N GLN A 53 8.45 -10.48 6.88
CA GLN A 53 8.27 -11.93 6.88
C GLN A 53 7.58 -12.46 5.61
N TYR A 54 6.57 -11.76 5.09
CA TYR A 54 5.87 -12.15 3.86
C TYR A 54 6.73 -11.91 2.62
N ARG A 55 7.46 -10.78 2.60
CA ARG A 55 8.45 -10.51 1.55
C ARG A 55 9.47 -11.63 1.45
N ASP A 56 10.05 -12.01 2.59
CA ASP A 56 11.12 -13.01 2.67
C ASP A 56 10.58 -14.42 2.38
N GLN A 57 9.30 -14.69 2.65
CA GLN A 57 8.64 -15.94 2.30
C GLN A 57 8.37 -16.03 0.80
N ILE A 58 7.79 -14.97 0.19
CA ILE A 58 7.37 -14.98 -1.22
C ILE A 58 8.59 -14.84 -2.15
N GLN A 59 9.60 -14.06 -1.77
CA GLN A 59 10.80 -13.79 -2.59
C GLN A 59 10.46 -13.33 -4.01
N ALA A 60 9.61 -12.30 -4.11
CA ALA A 60 9.21 -11.74 -5.40
C ALA A 60 10.40 -11.13 -6.17
N ASP A 61 10.35 -11.18 -7.51
CA ASP A 61 11.36 -10.57 -8.38
C ASP A 61 11.32 -9.04 -8.28
N ALA A 62 10.12 -8.47 -8.06
CA ALA A 62 9.92 -7.04 -7.89
C ALA A 62 8.76 -6.75 -6.91
N ILE A 63 8.75 -5.55 -6.32
CA ILE A 63 7.70 -5.13 -5.39
C ILE A 63 7.25 -3.71 -5.70
N ILE A 64 5.95 -3.52 -5.79
CA ILE A 64 5.24 -2.26 -5.82
C ILE A 64 4.71 -2.02 -4.40
N HIS A 65 5.43 -1.23 -3.61
CA HIS A 65 5.11 -0.94 -2.21
C HIS A 65 4.14 0.23 -2.09
N SER A 66 3.38 0.27 -1.00
CA SER A 66 2.57 1.42 -0.55
C SER A 66 1.77 2.04 -1.69
N ASN A 67 0.97 1.21 -2.39
CA ASN A 67 0.15 1.63 -3.53
C ASN A 67 0.95 2.32 -4.66
N GLY A 68 2.20 1.92 -4.89
CA GLY A 68 3.03 2.43 -5.98
C GLY A 68 3.89 3.64 -5.64
N THR A 69 4.00 4.01 -4.37
CA THR A 69 4.91 5.10 -3.95
C THR A 69 6.38 4.71 -3.97
N LYS A 70 6.67 3.40 -3.97
CA LYS A 70 8.04 2.87 -4.10
C LYS A 70 8.01 1.57 -4.91
N ILE A 71 8.95 1.43 -5.83
CA ILE A 71 9.09 0.25 -6.69
C ILE A 71 10.51 -0.26 -6.61
N THR A 72 10.66 -1.55 -6.32
CA THR A 72 11.97 -2.20 -6.20
C THR A 72 12.07 -3.44 -7.06
N VAL A 73 13.28 -3.74 -7.54
CA VAL A 73 13.69 -5.02 -8.14
C VAL A 73 14.90 -5.51 -7.37
N GLY A 74 14.74 -6.58 -6.59
CA GLY A 74 15.73 -6.94 -5.58
C GLY A 74 16.01 -5.77 -4.65
N ASP A 75 17.29 -5.41 -4.48
CA ASP A 75 17.69 -4.27 -3.63
C ASP A 75 17.69 -2.92 -4.37
N GLN A 76 17.42 -2.90 -5.68
CA GLN A 76 17.41 -1.68 -6.48
C GLN A 76 16.06 -0.97 -6.36
N VAL A 77 16.08 0.31 -5.96
CA VAL A 77 14.92 1.22 -6.05
C VAL A 77 14.86 1.78 -7.46
N LEU A 78 13.78 1.48 -8.20
CA LEU A 78 13.55 2.01 -9.55
C LEU A 78 12.78 3.33 -9.51
N TYR A 79 11.86 3.46 -8.56
CA TYR A 79 11.00 4.63 -8.42
C TYR A 79 10.69 4.87 -6.94
N GLU A 80 10.60 6.13 -6.57
CA GLU A 80 10.17 6.54 -5.24
C GLU A 80 9.47 7.91 -5.33
N SER A 81 8.23 7.98 -4.87
CA SER A 81 7.46 9.21 -4.70
C SER A 81 7.52 9.63 -3.23
N VAL A 82 8.04 10.80 -2.97
CA VAL A 82 8.13 11.39 -1.62
C VAL A 82 7.27 12.64 -1.59
N LEU A 83 6.43 12.79 -0.59
CA LEU A 83 5.62 13.98 -0.41
C LEU A 83 6.53 15.20 -0.20
N PRO A 84 6.37 16.27 -1.00
CA PRO A 84 7.14 17.50 -0.80
C PRO A 84 6.92 18.06 0.61
N ARG A 85 7.99 18.57 1.25
CA ARG A 85 7.93 19.12 2.62
C ARG A 85 6.80 20.15 2.78
N GLU A 86 6.66 21.07 1.83
CA GLU A 86 5.62 22.12 1.87
C GLU A 86 4.19 21.54 1.81
N LEU A 87 3.98 20.49 1.00
CA LEU A 87 2.69 19.79 0.95
C LEU A 87 2.44 19.04 2.26
N LEU A 88 3.43 18.33 2.77
CA LEU A 88 3.34 17.60 4.03
C LEU A 88 2.99 18.54 5.19
N GLU A 89 3.66 19.70 5.30
CA GLU A 89 3.38 20.70 6.31
C GLU A 89 1.93 21.21 6.25
N ARG A 90 1.43 21.52 5.05
CA ARG A 90 0.02 21.92 4.83
C ARG A 90 -0.95 20.82 5.27
N VAL A 91 -0.65 19.56 4.91
CA VAL A 91 -1.48 18.40 5.28
C VAL A 91 -1.53 18.19 6.79
N LEU A 92 -0.38 18.29 7.49
CA LEU A 92 -0.34 18.13 8.94
C LEU A 92 -1.08 19.26 9.68
N HIS A 93 -0.93 20.52 9.24
CA HIS A 93 -1.69 21.64 9.79
C HIS A 93 -3.19 21.49 9.57
N PHE A 94 -3.59 21.14 8.34
CA PHE A 94 -4.99 20.91 8.04
C PHE A 94 -5.60 19.79 8.88
N ALA A 95 -4.85 18.70 9.07
CA ALA A 95 -5.27 17.58 9.91
C ALA A 95 -5.45 18.01 11.38
N ASP A 96 -4.55 18.82 11.91
CA ASP A 96 -4.61 19.36 13.27
C ASP A 96 -5.84 20.28 13.44
N GLU A 97 -6.10 21.16 12.48
CA GLU A 97 -7.25 22.08 12.51
C GLU A 97 -8.62 21.37 12.36
N HIS A 98 -8.66 20.19 11.72
CA HIS A 98 -9.89 19.46 11.41
C HIS A 98 -10.07 18.18 12.22
N ASP A 99 -9.30 17.97 13.27
CA ASP A 99 -9.37 16.79 14.15
C ASP A 99 -9.21 15.46 13.38
N LEU A 100 -8.30 15.44 12.39
CA LEU A 100 -8.03 14.24 11.57
C LEU A 100 -6.80 13.51 12.09
N ALA A 101 -6.96 12.24 12.48
CA ALA A 101 -5.84 11.40 12.88
C ALA A 101 -5.02 10.97 11.65
N ILE A 102 -3.89 11.61 11.41
CA ILE A 102 -3.02 11.34 10.26
C ILE A 102 -1.56 11.25 10.68
N GLY A 103 -0.83 10.32 10.08
CA GLY A 103 0.59 10.15 10.38
C GLY A 103 1.19 8.92 9.74
N MET A 104 2.31 8.45 10.27
CA MET A 104 2.93 7.20 9.85
C MET A 104 3.71 6.55 10.98
N THR A 105 3.95 5.25 10.84
CA THR A 105 4.92 4.50 11.64
C THR A 105 6.25 4.45 10.90
N SER A 106 7.33 4.79 11.57
CA SER A 106 8.71 4.68 11.06
C SER A 106 9.60 3.98 12.08
N GLY A 107 10.17 2.85 11.70
CA GLY A 107 10.81 1.95 12.65
C GLY A 107 9.82 1.45 13.70
N ASP A 108 10.12 1.68 14.98
CA ASP A 108 9.25 1.30 16.10
C ASP A 108 8.45 2.50 16.66
N ASP A 109 8.55 3.67 16.03
CA ASP A 109 7.94 4.91 16.50
C ASP A 109 6.75 5.33 15.61
N ASP A 110 5.72 5.89 16.26
CA ASP A 110 4.50 6.37 15.62
C ASP A 110 4.42 7.90 15.67
N TYR A 111 4.23 8.51 14.51
CA TYR A 111 4.18 9.96 14.32
C TYR A 111 2.81 10.34 13.80
N TYR A 112 1.88 10.66 14.68
CA TYR A 112 0.48 10.97 14.33
C TYR A 112 0.03 12.30 14.94
N ILE A 113 -0.63 13.11 14.12
CA ILE A 113 -1.55 14.16 14.58
C ILE A 113 -2.77 13.44 15.17
N HIS A 114 -3.30 13.90 16.30
CA HIS A 114 -4.42 13.26 17.03
C HIS A 114 -4.21 11.78 17.33
N PRO A 115 -3.11 11.41 18.03
CA PRO A 115 -2.77 10.02 18.33
C PRO A 115 -3.81 9.31 19.22
N GLU A 116 -4.64 10.05 19.96
CA GLU A 116 -5.74 9.54 20.76
C GLU A 116 -6.77 8.79 19.91
N HIS A 117 -7.15 9.30 18.73
CA HIS A 117 -8.08 8.62 17.83
C HIS A 117 -7.50 7.32 17.27
N VAL A 118 -6.18 7.30 17.00
CA VAL A 118 -5.49 6.07 16.58
C VAL A 118 -5.50 5.05 17.70
N THR A 119 -5.24 5.48 18.93
CA THR A 119 -5.28 4.61 20.12
C THR A 119 -6.68 4.03 20.35
N GLU A 120 -7.72 4.85 20.26
CA GLU A 120 -9.12 4.41 20.38
C GLU A 120 -9.50 3.40 19.29
N HIS A 121 -9.08 3.65 18.05
CA HIS A 121 -9.27 2.72 16.94
C HIS A 121 -8.60 1.37 17.23
N ASP A 122 -7.32 1.37 17.66
CA ASP A 122 -6.58 0.15 17.96
C ASP A 122 -7.24 -0.65 19.09
N ILE A 123 -7.62 0.01 20.19
CA ILE A 123 -8.31 -0.63 21.32
C ILE A 123 -9.64 -1.25 20.87
N ARG A 124 -10.43 -0.54 20.07
CA ARG A 124 -11.69 -1.06 19.55
C ARG A 124 -11.49 -2.29 18.67
N ARG A 125 -10.43 -2.32 17.86
CA ARG A 125 -10.18 -3.38 16.86
C ARG A 125 -9.42 -4.57 17.42
N TRP A 126 -8.44 -4.33 18.31
CA TRP A 126 -7.51 -5.35 18.81
C TRP A 126 -7.53 -5.50 20.34
N GLY A 127 -8.27 -4.68 21.07
CA GLY A 127 -8.36 -4.71 22.52
C GLY A 127 -7.25 -3.93 23.25
N GLU A 128 -6.19 -3.56 22.54
CA GLU A 128 -5.06 -2.78 23.08
C GLU A 128 -4.40 -1.95 21.98
N SER A 129 -3.61 -0.95 22.39
CA SER A 129 -2.70 -0.22 21.49
C SER A 129 -1.28 -0.32 22.04
N GLY A 130 -0.37 -0.85 21.23
CA GLY A 130 1.06 -0.97 21.55
C GLY A 130 1.90 0.18 20.98
N ARG A 131 1.28 1.25 20.47
CA ARG A 131 1.97 2.33 19.76
C ARG A 131 2.84 3.17 20.68
N GLN A 132 3.92 3.70 20.11
CA GLN A 132 4.85 4.61 20.77
C GLN A 132 4.89 5.94 20.05
N TYR A 133 4.01 6.84 20.47
CA TYR A 133 3.87 8.14 19.84
C TYR A 133 5.04 9.08 20.09
N LYS A 134 5.48 9.72 19.04
CA LYS A 134 6.48 10.77 19.00
C LYS A 134 5.87 12.05 18.43
N ASP A 135 6.63 13.13 18.52
CA ASP A 135 6.24 14.41 17.94
C ASP A 135 6.00 14.28 16.42
N PRO A 136 4.75 14.46 15.93
CA PRO A 136 4.41 14.31 14.53
C PRO A 136 5.08 15.32 13.61
N TRP A 137 5.46 16.48 14.12
CA TRP A 137 6.13 17.51 13.33
C TRP A 137 7.53 17.11 12.86
N LYS A 138 8.12 16.07 13.46
CA LYS A 138 9.37 15.47 12.98
C LYS A 138 9.23 14.84 11.60
N LEU A 139 8.01 14.51 11.15
CA LEU A 139 7.74 14.04 9.78
C LEU A 139 8.25 15.03 8.75
N LEU A 140 8.29 16.33 9.05
CA LEU A 140 8.80 17.35 8.13
C LEU A 140 10.30 17.21 7.81
N ASP A 141 11.04 16.51 8.65
CA ASP A 141 12.47 16.26 8.48
C ASP A 141 12.74 14.80 8.03
N MET A 142 11.69 14.05 7.73
CA MET A 142 11.75 12.65 7.32
C MET A 142 11.36 12.47 5.85
N LYS A 143 11.73 11.32 5.28
CA LYS A 143 11.28 10.91 3.96
C LYS A 143 9.89 10.26 4.09
N VAL A 144 8.84 11.00 3.79
CA VAL A 144 7.45 10.54 3.85
C VAL A 144 6.94 10.21 2.46
N ARG A 145 6.63 8.94 2.19
CA ARG A 145 6.04 8.45 0.93
C ARG A 145 4.53 8.32 1.00
N THR A 146 4.03 7.98 2.17
CA THR A 146 2.62 7.78 2.45
C THR A 146 2.35 8.17 3.90
N LEU A 147 1.17 8.69 4.16
CA LEU A 147 0.60 8.80 5.49
C LEU A 147 -0.58 7.86 5.61
N ALA A 148 -0.90 7.43 6.81
CA ALA A 148 -2.15 6.75 7.13
C ALA A 148 -3.08 7.75 7.80
N TYR A 149 -4.26 7.92 7.25
CA TYR A 149 -5.40 8.54 7.89
C TYR A 149 -6.21 7.46 8.61
N ILE A 150 -6.55 7.66 9.87
CA ILE A 150 -7.39 6.75 10.66
C ILE A 150 -8.69 7.47 10.99
N GLY A 151 -9.81 6.96 10.48
CA GLY A 151 -11.12 7.58 10.67
C GLY A 151 -12.12 7.17 9.60
N VAL A 152 -13.25 7.86 9.56
CA VAL A 152 -14.35 7.58 8.64
C VAL A 152 -14.06 8.09 7.22
N PRO A 153 -14.71 7.53 6.17
CA PRO A 153 -14.44 7.90 4.77
C PRO A 153 -14.59 9.38 4.44
N GLU A 154 -15.38 10.12 5.22
CA GLU A 154 -15.61 11.56 5.05
C GLU A 154 -14.32 12.37 5.24
N GLY A 155 -13.45 12.00 6.19
CA GLY A 155 -12.16 12.66 6.40
C GLY A 155 -11.19 12.43 5.23
N ALA A 156 -11.19 11.24 4.65
CA ALA A 156 -10.40 10.96 3.43
C ALA A 156 -10.85 11.83 2.25
N LYS A 157 -12.18 11.98 2.06
CA LYS A 157 -12.73 12.89 1.03
C LYS A 157 -12.37 14.34 1.29
N LEU A 158 -12.39 14.77 2.55
CA LEU A 158 -12.03 16.13 2.92
C LEU A 158 -10.57 16.42 2.56
N LEU A 159 -9.66 15.47 2.82
CA LEU A 159 -8.25 15.55 2.41
C LEU A 159 -8.08 15.65 0.90
N GLU A 160 -8.80 14.82 0.11
CA GLU A 160 -8.74 14.87 -1.36
C GLU A 160 -9.31 16.16 -1.95
N GLN A 161 -10.32 16.76 -1.30
CA GLN A 161 -10.91 18.04 -1.73
C GLN A 161 -9.96 19.21 -1.49
N GLU A 162 -9.28 19.23 -0.34
CA GLU A 162 -8.33 20.29 0.01
C GLU A 162 -7.00 20.15 -0.72
N PHE A 163 -6.54 18.91 -0.94
CA PHE A 163 -5.25 18.62 -1.56
C PHE A 163 -5.43 17.84 -2.86
N PRO A 164 -5.68 18.51 -4.00
CA PRO A 164 -5.85 17.83 -5.30
C PRO A 164 -4.58 17.11 -5.79
N GLU A 165 -3.43 17.35 -5.14
CA GLU A 165 -2.17 16.65 -5.35
C GLU A 165 -2.14 15.25 -4.72
N LEU A 166 -3.11 14.95 -3.85
CA LEU A 166 -3.20 13.68 -3.12
C LEU A 166 -4.39 12.83 -3.58
N LYS A 167 -4.34 11.56 -3.25
CA LYS A 167 -5.47 10.64 -3.24
C LYS A 167 -5.44 9.79 -1.97
N CYS A 168 -6.62 9.37 -1.53
CA CYS A 168 -6.83 8.68 -0.26
C CYS A 168 -7.57 7.34 -0.47
N PRO A 169 -6.91 6.30 -1.06
CA PRO A 169 -7.54 5.00 -1.19
C PRO A 169 -7.90 4.43 0.18
N LEU A 170 -9.20 4.13 0.35
CA LEU A 170 -9.73 3.63 1.62
C LEU A 170 -9.23 2.23 1.93
N PHE A 171 -9.00 1.95 3.19
CA PHE A 171 -8.78 0.59 3.69
C PHE A 171 -10.03 -0.27 3.50
N ALA A 172 -9.87 -1.57 3.36
CA ALA A 172 -10.97 -2.51 3.15
C ALA A 172 -12.07 -2.41 4.23
N GLY A 173 -11.71 -2.08 5.48
CA GLY A 173 -12.65 -1.86 6.60
C GLY A 173 -13.31 -0.49 6.62
N LEU A 174 -13.00 0.42 5.70
CA LEU A 174 -13.49 1.81 5.66
C LEU A 174 -13.18 2.64 6.93
N GLU A 175 -12.22 2.19 7.74
CA GLU A 175 -11.82 2.85 8.99
C GLU A 175 -10.52 3.65 8.83
N GLY A 176 -10.22 4.08 7.61
CA GLY A 176 -9.06 4.89 7.26
C GLY A 176 -8.69 4.81 5.79
N ALA A 177 -7.59 5.46 5.44
CA ALA A 177 -7.07 5.54 4.09
C ALA A 177 -5.54 5.69 4.08
N ASP A 178 -4.90 5.21 3.03
CA ASP A 178 -3.55 5.68 2.70
C ASP A 178 -3.65 7.09 2.08
N VAL A 179 -2.77 7.99 2.46
CA VAL A 179 -2.67 9.34 1.86
C VAL A 179 -1.38 9.38 1.06
N ILE A 180 -1.52 9.39 -0.25
CA ILE A 180 -0.42 9.26 -1.22
C ILE A 180 -0.50 10.33 -2.30
N ALA A 181 0.63 10.58 -2.98
CA ALA A 181 0.63 11.43 -4.17
C ALA A 181 -0.32 10.87 -5.23
N LYS A 182 -1.06 11.75 -5.90
CA LYS A 182 -2.16 11.39 -6.83
C LYS A 182 -1.72 10.49 -7.98
N GLU A 183 -0.51 10.69 -8.48
CA GLU A 183 0.08 9.90 -9.56
C GLU A 183 0.53 8.51 -9.13
N SER A 184 0.67 8.25 -7.82
CA SER A 184 1.08 6.94 -7.32
C SER A 184 -0.06 5.95 -7.45
N SER A 185 0.18 4.80 -8.08
CA SER A 185 -0.77 3.69 -8.13
C SER A 185 -0.05 2.37 -8.38
N LYS A 186 -0.70 1.27 -8.01
CA LYS A 186 -0.21 -0.07 -8.37
C LYS A 186 -0.07 -0.22 -9.89
N ALA A 187 -0.98 0.39 -10.67
CA ALA A 187 -0.95 0.38 -12.13
C ALA A 187 0.27 1.12 -12.70
N ASN A 188 0.59 2.30 -12.14
CA ASN A 188 1.81 3.02 -12.54
C ASN A 188 3.06 2.20 -12.22
N GLY A 189 3.08 1.53 -11.06
CA GLY A 189 4.14 0.61 -10.71
C GLY A 189 4.29 -0.56 -11.69
N LEU A 190 3.18 -1.13 -12.15
CA LEU A 190 3.18 -2.17 -13.17
C LEU A 190 3.82 -1.68 -14.47
N LYS A 191 3.49 -0.48 -14.95
CA LYS A 191 4.08 0.12 -16.16
C LYS A 191 5.59 0.30 -16.04
N ILE A 192 6.07 0.81 -14.91
CA ILE A 192 7.51 0.96 -14.64
C ILE A 192 8.22 -0.39 -14.68
N LEU A 193 7.63 -1.44 -14.10
CA LEU A 193 8.20 -2.78 -14.15
C LEU A 193 8.14 -3.39 -15.56
N CYS A 194 7.09 -3.13 -16.34
CA CYS A 194 7.00 -3.54 -17.73
C CYS A 194 8.12 -2.93 -18.59
N GLU A 195 8.40 -1.65 -18.40
CA GLU A 195 9.53 -0.97 -19.06
C GLU A 195 10.86 -1.57 -18.63
N TYR A 196 11.06 -1.80 -17.33
CA TYR A 196 12.31 -2.36 -16.80
C TYR A 196 12.59 -3.78 -17.32
N PHE A 197 11.58 -4.66 -17.34
CA PHE A 197 11.72 -6.04 -17.79
C PHE A 197 11.56 -6.20 -19.31
N HIS A 198 11.24 -5.12 -20.05
CA HIS A 198 10.94 -5.12 -21.48
C HIS A 198 9.78 -6.06 -21.84
N ILE A 199 8.71 -6.04 -21.03
CA ILE A 199 7.50 -6.85 -21.20
C ILE A 199 6.35 -5.92 -21.59
N PRO A 200 5.62 -6.21 -22.69
CA PRO A 200 4.42 -5.44 -23.02
C PRO A 200 3.36 -5.61 -21.93
N VAL A 201 2.64 -4.54 -21.58
CA VAL A 201 1.55 -4.58 -20.57
C VAL A 201 0.52 -5.66 -20.91
N SER A 202 0.25 -5.90 -22.22
CA SER A 202 -0.64 -6.97 -22.68
C SER A 202 -0.21 -8.40 -22.32
N GLU A 203 1.04 -8.59 -21.90
CA GLU A 203 1.60 -9.87 -21.42
C GLU A 203 1.72 -9.92 -19.88
N THR A 204 0.88 -9.17 -19.18
CA THR A 204 0.85 -9.12 -17.71
C THR A 204 -0.46 -9.68 -17.17
N TYR A 205 -0.37 -10.23 -15.96
CA TYR A 205 -1.50 -10.68 -15.16
C TYR A 205 -1.47 -9.95 -13.82
N ALA A 206 -2.65 -9.53 -13.33
CA ALA A 206 -2.77 -8.90 -12.03
C ALA A 206 -3.90 -9.54 -11.22
N PHE A 207 -3.63 -9.88 -9.97
CA PHE A 207 -4.59 -10.41 -9.01
C PHE A 207 -4.81 -9.41 -7.89
N GLY A 208 -6.09 -9.19 -7.50
CA GLY A 208 -6.44 -8.27 -6.43
C GLY A 208 -7.86 -8.46 -5.94
N ASP A 209 -8.21 -7.86 -4.80
CA ASP A 209 -9.51 -8.04 -4.15
C ASP A 209 -10.20 -6.73 -3.74
N SER A 210 -9.47 -5.60 -3.69
CA SER A 210 -10.01 -4.37 -3.15
C SER A 210 -9.83 -3.15 -4.08
N MET A 211 -10.43 -2.01 -3.72
CA MET A 211 -10.50 -0.85 -4.61
C MET A 211 -9.15 -0.24 -5.00
N ASN A 212 -8.10 -0.46 -4.20
CA ASN A 212 -6.74 -0.03 -4.58
C ASN A 212 -6.10 -0.91 -5.68
N ASP A 213 -6.76 -2.03 -6.04
CA ASP A 213 -6.37 -2.91 -7.14
C ASP A 213 -7.07 -2.56 -8.45
N LEU A 214 -8.14 -1.76 -8.41
CA LEU A 214 -8.96 -1.49 -9.59
C LEU A 214 -8.11 -1.01 -10.78
N GLU A 215 -7.23 -0.05 -10.55
CA GLU A 215 -6.41 0.52 -11.62
C GLU A 215 -5.45 -0.52 -12.22
N ILE A 216 -4.80 -1.36 -11.39
CA ILE A 216 -3.86 -2.37 -11.90
C ILE A 216 -4.57 -3.53 -12.61
N LEU A 217 -5.77 -3.92 -12.14
CA LEU A 217 -6.58 -4.95 -12.81
C LEU A 217 -7.08 -4.47 -14.18
N GLN A 218 -7.45 -3.19 -14.30
CA GLN A 218 -7.88 -2.60 -15.58
C GLN A 218 -6.72 -2.40 -16.56
N GLU A 219 -5.52 -2.07 -16.05
CA GLU A 219 -4.35 -1.78 -16.87
C GLU A 219 -3.64 -3.05 -17.36
N ALA A 220 -3.60 -4.11 -16.55
CA ALA A 220 -2.94 -5.37 -16.89
C ALA A 220 -3.55 -6.02 -18.14
N GLY A 221 -2.73 -6.78 -18.88
CA GLY A 221 -3.22 -7.58 -20.00
C GLY A 221 -4.36 -8.52 -19.62
N THR A 222 -4.33 -9.04 -18.39
CA THR A 222 -5.41 -9.82 -17.79
C THR A 222 -5.53 -9.47 -16.31
N GLY A 223 -6.60 -8.78 -15.92
CA GLY A 223 -6.96 -8.53 -14.53
C GLY A 223 -7.84 -9.67 -13.99
N ILE A 224 -7.55 -10.11 -12.76
CA ILE A 224 -8.25 -11.22 -12.10
C ILE A 224 -8.69 -10.74 -10.72
N ALA A 225 -9.99 -10.51 -10.56
CA ALA A 225 -10.59 -10.24 -9.26
C ALA A 225 -10.73 -11.55 -8.48
N MET A 226 -10.33 -11.53 -7.21
CA MET A 226 -10.44 -12.67 -6.30
C MET A 226 -11.92 -13.00 -6.01
N GLY A 227 -12.22 -14.25 -5.65
CA GLY A 227 -13.58 -14.66 -5.30
C GLY A 227 -14.19 -13.95 -4.09
N ASN A 228 -13.36 -13.38 -3.23
CA ASN A 228 -13.70 -12.54 -2.08
C ASN A 228 -13.62 -11.03 -2.39
N ALA A 229 -13.39 -10.64 -3.64
CA ALA A 229 -13.22 -9.25 -4.00
C ALA A 229 -14.48 -8.41 -3.71
N VAL A 230 -14.26 -7.11 -3.46
CA VAL A 230 -15.37 -6.17 -3.29
C VAL A 230 -16.24 -6.11 -4.56
N PRO A 231 -17.59 -6.00 -4.46
CA PRO A 231 -18.50 -6.11 -5.61
C PRO A 231 -18.29 -5.08 -6.74
N LYS A 232 -17.49 -4.04 -6.51
CA LYS A 232 -17.19 -2.99 -7.49
C LYS A 232 -15.92 -3.27 -8.31
N LEU A 233 -15.15 -4.29 -7.94
CA LEU A 233 -13.95 -4.72 -8.64
C LEU A 233 -14.29 -5.71 -9.76
#